data_99e4729a880afa1252b4e6e7ab000aa4
#
_entry.id   99e4729a880afa1252b4e6e7ab000aa4
#
_cell.length_a   1.000
_cell.length_b   1.000
_cell.length_c   1.000
_cell.angle_alpha   90.00
_cell.angle_beta   90.00
_cell.angle_gamma   90.00
#
_symmetry.space_group_name_H-M   'P 1'
#
loop_
_entity.id
_entity.type
_entity.pdbx_description
1 polymer ?
#
loop_
_entity_poly.entity_id
_entity_poly.type
_entity_poly.pdbx_seq_one_letter_code
_entity_poly.pdbx_strand_id
1 'polypeptide(L)'
;MRRPCSLLLSGLFALFAIAGGCQRLPPLTAIVAGGTGPPTLVLLHGYGSSAERWAPFTQTIRWPAPARFVFPQGPDAMVRTDDAADGRAWWPLDLTSYRQAGKGAPDLSSARPPGLKRAASQVENLLDDRRIVPRGPVVLGGYSQGAMVASEVAFRSRVPLSALVVLSGTLVDEQSWESHFGERRGLPVFLAHGRQDSTLPFEAADRMRRKLEAAGLQVTWCPFDGGHDMPTAVVIALNDFLARLHL
;
A
#
# COMPACT_ATOMS: atom_id res chain seq x y z
N MET A 1 -32.13 -30.80 71.14
CA MET A 1 -30.97 -30.00 70.67
C MET A 1 -30.49 -30.58 69.37
N ARG A 2 -30.84 -29.91 68.23
CA ARG A 2 -30.45 -30.35 66.88
C ARG A 2 -29.49 -29.32 66.34
N ARG A 3 -28.29 -29.72 65.93
CA ARG A 3 -27.29 -28.83 65.25
C ARG A 3 -27.58 -28.80 63.77
N PRO A 4 -27.45 -27.64 63.06
CA PRO A 4 -27.59 -27.57 61.62
C PRO A 4 -26.31 -27.94 60.91
N CYS A 5 -26.47 -28.67 59.83
CA CYS A 5 -25.45 -29.09 58.89
C CYS A 5 -25.11 -27.93 57.91
N SER A 6 -23.86 -27.48 57.89
CA SER A 6 -23.39 -26.49 56.94
C SER A 6 -22.98 -27.16 55.64
N LEU A 7 -23.68 -26.85 54.55
CA LEU A 7 -23.27 -27.22 53.19
C LEU A 7 -22.23 -26.19 52.69
N LEU A 8 -21.02 -26.67 52.42
CA LEU A 8 -20.00 -25.95 51.68
C LEU A 8 -20.28 -26.13 50.19
N LEU A 9 -20.70 -25.06 49.52
CA LEU A 9 -20.73 -25.00 48.04
C LEU A 9 -19.30 -24.70 47.54
N SER A 10 -18.66 -25.71 46.95
CA SER A 10 -17.41 -25.55 46.21
C SER A 10 -17.74 -25.03 44.81
N GLY A 11 -17.53 -23.73 44.60
CA GLY A 11 -17.65 -23.13 43.29
C GLY A 11 -16.47 -23.52 42.40
N LEU A 12 -16.75 -24.28 41.35
CA LEU A 12 -15.79 -24.61 40.29
C LEU A 12 -15.68 -23.37 39.35
N PHE A 13 -14.62 -22.60 39.50
CA PHE A 13 -14.27 -21.56 38.50
C PHE A 13 -13.66 -22.24 37.29
N ALA A 14 -14.42 -22.41 36.21
CA ALA A 14 -13.87 -22.78 34.91
C ALA A 14 -13.11 -21.59 34.31
N LEU A 15 -11.78 -21.65 34.34
CA LEU A 15 -10.95 -20.73 33.54
C LEU A 15 -11.15 -21.07 32.05
N PHE A 16 -11.93 -20.25 31.35
CA PHE A 16 -11.89 -20.25 29.90
C PHE A 16 -10.59 -19.58 29.45
N ALA A 17 -9.59 -20.38 29.11
CA ALA A 17 -8.43 -19.92 28.38
C ALA A 17 -8.91 -19.51 26.97
N ILE A 18 -9.04 -18.21 26.74
CA ILE A 18 -9.22 -17.67 25.37
C ILE A 18 -7.89 -17.93 24.67
N ALA A 19 -7.82 -19.04 23.93
CA ALA A 19 -6.75 -19.26 22.97
C ALA A 19 -6.89 -18.19 21.89
N GLY A 20 -6.16 -17.08 22.04
CA GLY A 20 -5.98 -16.07 21.03
C GLY A 20 -5.23 -16.66 19.85
N GLY A 21 -5.91 -17.45 19.02
CA GLY A 21 -5.39 -17.91 17.74
C GLY A 21 -5.10 -16.68 16.88
N CYS A 22 -3.84 -16.48 16.52
CA CYS A 22 -3.44 -15.49 15.53
C CYS A 22 -4.18 -15.84 14.23
N GLN A 23 -5.34 -15.24 14.00
CA GLN A 23 -6.09 -15.46 12.76
C GLN A 23 -5.23 -14.95 11.61
N ARG A 24 -4.74 -15.88 10.78
CA ARG A 24 -4.04 -15.50 9.56
C ARG A 24 -5.00 -14.70 8.69
N LEU A 25 -4.56 -13.51 8.29
CA LEU A 25 -5.29 -12.70 7.33
C LEU A 25 -5.51 -13.51 6.03
N PRO A 26 -6.67 -13.40 5.40
CA PRO A 26 -6.91 -14.08 4.13
C PRO A 26 -5.90 -13.59 3.09
N PRO A 27 -5.36 -14.48 2.25
CA PRO A 27 -4.41 -14.12 1.21
C PRO A 27 -5.07 -13.20 0.18
N LEU A 28 -4.29 -12.27 -0.36
CA LEU A 28 -4.73 -11.46 -1.50
C LEU A 28 -4.72 -12.32 -2.77
N THR A 29 -5.75 -12.18 -3.58
CA THR A 29 -5.69 -12.61 -4.98
C THR A 29 -4.87 -11.60 -5.79
N ALA A 30 -4.27 -12.03 -6.89
CA ALA A 30 -3.50 -11.16 -7.77
C ALA A 30 -3.59 -11.62 -9.22
N ILE A 31 -3.55 -10.68 -10.15
CA ILE A 31 -3.27 -10.96 -11.55
C ILE A 31 -1.75 -10.92 -11.73
N VAL A 32 -1.25 -11.98 -12.37
CA VAL A 32 0.18 -12.13 -12.67
C VAL A 32 0.36 -12.14 -14.19
N ALA A 33 1.29 -11.34 -14.70
CA ALA A 33 1.58 -11.19 -16.11
C ALA A 33 3.10 -11.08 -16.37
N GLY A 34 3.48 -11.18 -17.63
CA GLY A 34 4.89 -11.05 -18.07
C GLY A 34 5.73 -12.28 -17.83
N GLY A 35 6.98 -12.10 -17.40
CA GLY A 35 7.94 -13.16 -17.16
C GLY A 35 7.59 -14.09 -16.00
N THR A 36 8.30 -15.23 -15.92
CA THR A 36 8.10 -16.21 -14.82
C THR A 36 9.09 -16.02 -13.66
N GLY A 37 10.15 -15.24 -13.86
CA GLY A 37 11.20 -14.97 -12.89
C GLY A 37 11.31 -13.48 -12.51
N PRO A 38 12.30 -13.13 -11.67
CA PRO A 38 12.61 -11.74 -11.34
C PRO A 38 13.23 -11.00 -12.56
N PRO A 39 13.25 -9.65 -12.53
CA PRO A 39 12.72 -8.80 -11.47
C PRO A 39 11.20 -8.79 -11.45
N THR A 40 10.62 -8.48 -10.27
CA THR A 40 9.16 -8.42 -10.11
C THR A 40 8.72 -6.99 -9.79
N LEU A 41 7.76 -6.46 -10.55
CA LEU A 41 7.03 -5.24 -10.22
C LEU A 41 5.67 -5.62 -9.61
N VAL A 42 5.47 -5.27 -8.35
CA VAL A 42 4.19 -5.40 -7.66
C VAL A 42 3.56 -4.02 -7.59
N LEU A 43 2.39 -3.85 -8.21
CA LEU A 43 1.75 -2.54 -8.33
C LEU A 43 0.31 -2.57 -7.81
N LEU A 44 0.06 -1.79 -6.76
CA LEU A 44 -1.21 -1.72 -6.04
C LEU A 44 -2.12 -0.65 -6.62
N HIS A 45 -3.37 -1.00 -6.92
CA HIS A 45 -4.35 -0.10 -7.51
C HIS A 45 -4.87 0.96 -6.51
N GLY A 46 -5.46 2.04 -7.03
CA GLY A 46 -6.11 3.07 -6.24
C GLY A 46 -7.49 2.64 -5.71
N TYR A 47 -8.04 3.45 -4.79
CA TYR A 47 -9.39 3.28 -4.25
C TYR A 47 -10.45 3.23 -5.35
N GLY A 48 -11.34 2.24 -5.29
CA GLY A 48 -12.41 2.05 -6.29
C GLY A 48 -11.95 1.46 -7.62
N SER A 49 -10.67 1.10 -7.75
CA SER A 49 -10.13 0.38 -8.90
C SER A 49 -10.03 -1.12 -8.62
N SER A 50 -9.31 -1.88 -9.45
CA SER A 50 -9.12 -3.32 -9.27
C SER A 50 -7.85 -3.80 -9.98
N ALA A 51 -7.43 -5.04 -9.67
CA ALA A 51 -6.31 -5.69 -10.35
C ALA A 51 -6.55 -5.81 -11.87
N GLU A 52 -7.80 -6.10 -12.28
CA GLU A 52 -8.20 -6.25 -13.68
C GLU A 52 -8.04 -4.95 -14.47
N ARG A 53 -8.37 -3.82 -13.84
CA ARG A 53 -8.22 -2.49 -14.46
C ARG A 53 -6.74 -2.06 -14.56
N TRP A 54 -5.88 -2.60 -13.69
CA TRP A 54 -4.45 -2.28 -13.67
C TRP A 54 -3.60 -3.23 -14.48
N ALA A 55 -4.01 -4.49 -14.70
CA ALA A 55 -3.25 -5.46 -15.47
C ALA A 55 -2.84 -4.97 -16.89
N PRO A 56 -3.68 -4.22 -17.64
CA PRO A 56 -3.28 -3.65 -18.93
C PRO A 56 -2.11 -2.66 -18.85
N PHE A 57 -1.78 -2.15 -17.67
CA PHE A 57 -0.64 -1.25 -17.47
C PHE A 57 0.70 -1.92 -17.83
N THR A 58 0.77 -3.26 -17.83
CA THR A 58 1.92 -4.02 -18.37
C THR A 58 2.29 -3.64 -19.78
N GLN A 59 1.32 -3.22 -20.61
CA GLN A 59 1.57 -2.82 -21.99
C GLN A 59 2.29 -1.48 -22.11
N THR A 60 2.31 -0.67 -21.05
CA THR A 60 2.94 0.64 -21.01
C THR A 60 4.31 0.61 -20.32
N ILE A 61 4.58 -0.42 -19.51
CA ILE A 61 5.86 -0.57 -18.82
C ILE A 61 6.87 -1.23 -19.74
N ARG A 62 7.99 -0.54 -19.94
CA ARG A 62 9.15 -1.01 -20.70
C ARG A 62 10.28 -1.33 -19.75
N TRP A 63 10.41 -2.57 -19.37
CA TRP A 63 11.54 -3.03 -18.58
C TRP A 63 12.53 -3.77 -19.49
N PRO A 64 13.85 -3.54 -19.36
CA PRO A 64 14.85 -4.16 -20.25
C PRO A 64 14.91 -5.69 -20.17
N ALA A 65 14.60 -6.26 -19.02
CA ALA A 65 14.54 -7.71 -18.80
C ALA A 65 13.08 -8.22 -18.86
N PRO A 66 12.85 -9.52 -19.12
CA PRO A 66 11.52 -10.11 -19.01
C PRO A 66 11.09 -10.08 -17.53
N ALA A 67 10.43 -9.00 -17.16
CA ALA A 67 9.96 -8.76 -15.80
C ALA A 67 8.64 -9.47 -15.54
N ARG A 68 8.43 -9.87 -14.28
CA ARG A 68 7.15 -10.35 -13.78
C ARG A 68 6.36 -9.17 -13.22
N PHE A 69 5.09 -9.10 -13.55
CA PHE A 69 4.16 -8.09 -13.06
C PHE A 69 3.11 -8.75 -12.18
N VAL A 70 2.85 -8.16 -11.02
CA VAL A 70 1.87 -8.65 -10.06
C VAL A 70 0.96 -7.49 -9.67
N PHE A 71 -0.34 -7.67 -9.89
CA PHE A 71 -1.38 -6.70 -9.54
C PHE A 71 -2.27 -7.31 -8.47
N PRO A 72 -2.00 -7.05 -7.19
CA PRO A 72 -2.84 -7.57 -6.12
C PRO A 72 -4.20 -6.89 -6.08
N GLN A 73 -5.22 -7.65 -5.69
CA GLN A 73 -6.58 -7.17 -5.50
C GLN A 73 -6.77 -6.65 -4.07
N GLY A 74 -7.24 -5.42 -3.93
CA GLY A 74 -7.60 -4.86 -2.64
C GLY A 74 -8.61 -5.74 -1.90
N PRO A 75 -8.48 -5.95 -0.58
CA PRO A 75 -9.28 -6.95 0.16
C PRO A 75 -10.75 -6.58 0.27
N ASP A 76 -11.08 -5.30 0.30
CA ASP A 76 -12.43 -4.82 0.58
C ASP A 76 -13.20 -4.58 -0.73
N ALA A 77 -14.33 -5.28 -0.92
CA ALA A 77 -15.22 -5.02 -2.02
C ALA A 77 -15.96 -3.69 -1.79
N MET A 78 -16.09 -2.91 -2.85
CA MET A 78 -16.90 -1.70 -2.84
C MET A 78 -18.19 -1.97 -3.58
N VAL A 79 -19.32 -1.91 -2.85
CA VAL A 79 -20.63 -1.97 -3.47
C VAL A 79 -20.89 -0.60 -4.11
N ARG A 80 -20.92 -0.56 -5.44
CA ARG A 80 -21.40 0.63 -6.17
C ARG A 80 -22.88 0.46 -6.48
N THR A 81 -23.60 1.54 -6.37
CA THR A 81 -25.06 1.60 -6.70
C THR A 81 -25.32 1.82 -8.19
N ASP A 82 -24.27 2.09 -8.95
CA ASP A 82 -24.27 2.19 -10.41
C ASP A 82 -23.66 0.91 -11.01
N ASP A 83 -24.14 0.43 -12.14
CA ASP A 83 -23.72 -0.79 -12.86
C ASP A 83 -22.22 -0.82 -13.26
N ALA A 84 -21.39 0.00 -12.67
CA ALA A 84 -19.93 -0.02 -12.87
C ALA A 84 -19.34 -1.20 -12.10
N ALA A 85 -18.53 -2.01 -12.82
CA ALA A 85 -17.85 -3.19 -12.31
C ALA A 85 -17.23 -2.97 -10.91
N ASP A 86 -17.33 -4.01 -10.08
CA ASP A 86 -16.90 -4.05 -8.68
C ASP A 86 -15.55 -3.38 -8.43
N GLY A 87 -15.59 -2.22 -7.80
CA GLY A 87 -14.40 -1.55 -7.30
C GLY A 87 -13.89 -2.23 -6.04
N ARG A 88 -12.61 -2.08 -5.77
CA ARG A 88 -11.94 -2.61 -4.58
C ARG A 88 -11.27 -1.48 -3.81
N ALA A 89 -11.04 -1.71 -2.54
CA ALA A 89 -10.31 -0.82 -1.66
C ALA A 89 -9.32 -1.59 -0.78
N TRP A 90 -8.27 -0.92 -0.33
CA TRP A 90 -7.34 -1.46 0.66
C TRP A 90 -7.89 -1.32 2.07
N TRP A 91 -8.66 -0.27 2.30
CA TRP A 91 -9.52 -0.06 3.47
C TRP A 91 -10.66 0.89 3.08
N PRO A 92 -11.79 0.85 3.78
CA PRO A 92 -12.89 1.77 3.53
C PRO A 92 -12.47 3.22 3.78
N LEU A 93 -12.82 4.13 2.87
CA LEU A 93 -12.68 5.58 3.04
C LEU A 93 -14.08 6.20 3.17
N ASP A 94 -14.27 7.04 4.17
CA ASP A 94 -15.43 7.91 4.23
C ASP A 94 -15.18 9.15 3.36
N LEU A 95 -15.46 9.03 2.06
CA LEU A 95 -15.32 10.13 1.12
C LEU A 95 -16.30 11.28 1.40
N THR A 96 -17.36 11.04 2.16
CA THR A 96 -18.35 12.07 2.48
C THR A 96 -17.77 13.11 3.43
N SER A 97 -17.05 12.66 4.46
CA SER A 97 -16.35 13.55 5.39
C SER A 97 -15.24 14.36 4.69
N TYR A 98 -14.57 13.79 3.69
CA TYR A 98 -13.55 14.49 2.91
C TYR A 98 -14.14 15.60 2.03
N ARG A 99 -15.29 15.35 1.39
CA ARG A 99 -15.97 16.32 0.50
C ARG A 99 -16.66 17.46 1.24
N GLN A 100 -17.17 17.19 2.45
CA GLN A 100 -17.90 18.20 3.25
C GLN A 100 -16.97 19.20 3.94
N ALA A 101 -15.68 18.93 4.03
CA ALA A 101 -14.75 19.83 4.71
C ALA A 101 -14.53 21.17 3.97
N GLY A 102 -14.95 21.32 2.70
CA GLY A 102 -14.90 22.61 1.95
C GLY A 102 -13.52 23.29 1.86
N LYS A 103 -12.45 22.58 2.28
CA LYS A 103 -11.11 23.13 2.54
C LYS A 103 -10.02 22.60 1.60
N GLY A 104 -10.39 22.11 0.41
CA GLY A 104 -9.42 21.49 -0.50
C GLY A 104 -9.11 20.04 -0.13
N ALA A 105 -8.04 19.49 -0.74
CA ALA A 105 -7.60 18.12 -0.51
C ALA A 105 -7.13 17.92 0.96
N PRO A 106 -7.54 16.83 1.64
CA PRO A 106 -7.18 16.61 3.04
C PRO A 106 -5.70 16.21 3.18
N ASP A 107 -4.99 16.82 4.12
CA ASP A 107 -3.67 16.33 4.54
C ASP A 107 -3.85 15.11 5.46
N LEU A 108 -3.43 13.95 5.00
CA LEU A 108 -3.55 12.68 5.71
C LEU A 108 -2.34 12.34 6.59
N SER A 109 -1.36 13.21 6.70
CA SER A 109 -0.09 12.92 7.38
C SER A 109 -0.25 12.52 8.86
N SER A 110 -1.25 13.06 9.54
CA SER A 110 -1.58 12.66 10.91
C SER A 110 -2.60 11.51 11.00
N ALA A 111 -3.18 11.09 9.88
CA ALA A 111 -4.19 10.04 9.86
C ALA A 111 -3.58 8.67 10.13
N ARG A 112 -4.32 7.83 10.86
CA ARG A 112 -3.95 6.43 11.15
C ARG A 112 -5.10 5.50 10.76
N PRO A 113 -5.29 5.27 9.45
CA PRO A 113 -6.40 4.44 9.00
C PRO A 113 -6.28 3.02 9.56
N PRO A 114 -7.30 2.51 10.26
CA PRO A 114 -7.20 1.20 10.92
C PRO A 114 -6.98 0.04 9.93
N GLY A 115 -7.40 0.21 8.67
CA GLY A 115 -7.20 -0.79 7.62
C GLY A 115 -5.81 -0.77 6.98
N LEU A 116 -5.02 0.31 7.12
CA LEU A 116 -3.72 0.43 6.47
C LEU A 116 -2.76 -0.69 6.87
N LYS A 117 -2.61 -0.94 8.17
CA LYS A 117 -1.73 -2.01 8.69
C LYS A 117 -2.17 -3.39 8.25
N ARG A 118 -3.50 -3.66 8.24
CA ARG A 118 -4.05 -4.91 7.75
C ARG A 118 -3.70 -5.12 6.28
N ALA A 119 -3.94 -4.12 5.44
CA ALA A 119 -3.63 -4.18 4.02
C ALA A 119 -2.12 -4.37 3.77
N ALA A 120 -1.27 -3.66 4.50
CA ALA A 120 0.17 -3.81 4.43
C ALA A 120 0.61 -5.25 4.79
N SER A 121 0.10 -5.82 5.89
CA SER A 121 0.42 -7.20 6.28
C SER A 121 -0.04 -8.23 5.24
N GLN A 122 -1.18 -7.99 4.56
CA GLN A 122 -1.61 -8.85 3.47
C GLN A 122 -0.70 -8.74 2.24
N VAL A 123 -0.20 -7.54 1.93
CA VAL A 123 0.80 -7.34 0.86
C VAL A 123 2.13 -8.00 1.24
N GLU A 124 2.59 -7.89 2.48
CA GLU A 124 3.79 -8.61 2.97
C GLU A 124 3.65 -10.13 2.78
N ASN A 125 2.52 -10.71 3.18
CA ASN A 125 2.24 -12.13 2.96
C ASN A 125 2.26 -12.52 1.48
N LEU A 126 1.77 -11.65 0.58
CA LEU A 126 1.82 -11.88 -0.85
C LEU A 126 3.27 -11.80 -1.37
N LEU A 127 4.07 -10.87 -0.89
CA LEU A 127 5.49 -10.75 -1.26
C LEU A 127 6.31 -11.96 -0.80
N ASP A 128 5.89 -12.63 0.27
CA ASP A 128 6.51 -13.87 0.76
C ASP A 128 6.04 -15.14 0.04
N ASP A 129 4.93 -15.09 -0.70
CA ASP A 129 4.47 -16.23 -1.51
C ASP A 129 5.32 -16.39 -2.78
N ARG A 130 6.25 -17.34 -2.75
CA ARG A 130 7.21 -17.58 -3.84
C ARG A 130 6.59 -18.07 -5.14
N ARG A 131 5.33 -18.50 -5.14
CA ARG A 131 4.56 -18.84 -6.35
C ARG A 131 4.13 -17.57 -7.09
N ILE A 132 3.87 -16.49 -6.35
CA ILE A 132 3.43 -15.19 -6.86
C ILE A 132 4.63 -14.28 -7.10
N VAL A 133 5.52 -14.14 -6.09
CA VAL A 133 6.72 -13.29 -6.13
C VAL A 133 7.97 -14.18 -5.97
N PRO A 134 8.63 -14.61 -7.06
CA PRO A 134 9.86 -15.39 -6.99
C PRO A 134 10.96 -14.67 -6.22
N ARG A 135 11.95 -15.43 -5.75
CA ARG A 135 13.14 -14.81 -5.12
C ARG A 135 13.90 -13.95 -6.11
N GLY A 136 14.28 -12.76 -5.71
CA GLY A 136 15.02 -11.82 -6.53
C GLY A 136 14.61 -10.37 -6.28
N PRO A 137 15.04 -9.45 -7.15
CA PRO A 137 14.70 -8.04 -7.06
C PRO A 137 13.18 -7.80 -7.11
N VAL A 138 12.67 -7.00 -6.17
CA VAL A 138 11.26 -6.60 -6.10
C VAL A 138 11.17 -5.08 -6.09
N VAL A 139 10.43 -4.55 -7.04
CA VAL A 139 9.95 -3.17 -7.01
C VAL A 139 8.50 -3.17 -6.53
N LEU A 140 8.24 -2.53 -5.41
CA LEU A 140 6.89 -2.35 -4.88
C LEU A 140 6.39 -0.96 -5.21
N GLY A 141 5.16 -0.85 -5.68
CA GLY A 141 4.58 0.45 -5.95
C GLY A 141 3.06 0.45 -5.87
N GLY A 142 2.50 1.62 -6.08
CA GLY A 142 1.06 1.77 -6.12
C GLY A 142 0.64 3.17 -6.55
N TYR A 143 -0.66 3.30 -6.78
CA TYR A 143 -1.33 4.54 -7.13
C TYR A 143 -2.31 4.93 -6.02
N SER A 144 -2.30 6.22 -5.62
CA SER A 144 -3.25 6.76 -4.66
C SER A 144 -3.28 5.94 -3.35
N GLN A 145 -4.40 5.34 -2.97
CA GLN A 145 -4.50 4.47 -1.78
C GLN A 145 -3.51 3.29 -1.82
N GLY A 146 -3.30 2.68 -3.00
CA GLY A 146 -2.30 1.63 -3.17
C GLY A 146 -0.87 2.12 -2.93
N ALA A 147 -0.55 3.37 -3.28
CA ALA A 147 0.74 3.98 -2.99
C ALA A 147 0.97 4.15 -1.47
N MET A 148 -0.09 4.47 -0.72
CA MET A 148 -0.01 4.56 0.75
C MET A 148 0.28 3.18 1.37
N VAL A 149 -0.35 2.10 0.87
CA VAL A 149 -0.06 0.72 1.32
C VAL A 149 1.37 0.32 0.97
N ALA A 150 1.82 0.59 -0.26
CA ALA A 150 3.19 0.31 -0.69
C ALA A 150 4.21 1.04 0.20
N SER A 151 3.94 2.29 0.56
CA SER A 151 4.76 3.09 1.48
C SER A 151 4.77 2.52 2.90
N GLU A 152 3.60 2.10 3.44
CA GLU A 152 3.52 1.44 4.75
C GLU A 152 4.39 0.18 4.78
N VAL A 153 4.29 -0.69 3.75
CA VAL A 153 5.16 -1.87 3.63
C VAL A 153 6.63 -1.46 3.53
N ALA A 154 6.96 -0.49 2.66
CA ALA A 154 8.33 -0.08 2.46
C ALA A 154 9.00 0.46 3.72
N PHE A 155 8.28 1.22 4.54
CA PHE A 155 8.87 1.88 5.71
C PHE A 155 8.70 1.11 7.02
N ARG A 156 7.65 0.27 7.13
CA ARG A 156 7.29 -0.39 8.39
C ARG A 156 7.59 -1.88 8.43
N SER A 157 7.90 -2.49 7.30
CA SER A 157 8.27 -3.91 7.23
C SER A 157 9.77 -4.10 7.02
N ARG A 158 10.23 -5.36 7.08
CA ARG A 158 11.61 -5.74 6.76
C ARG A 158 11.74 -6.38 5.38
N VAL A 159 10.68 -6.32 4.57
CA VAL A 159 10.72 -6.87 3.21
C VAL A 159 11.84 -6.19 2.43
N PRO A 160 12.76 -6.96 1.82
CA PRO A 160 13.80 -6.40 0.98
C PRO A 160 13.18 -5.89 -0.33
N LEU A 161 13.30 -4.60 -0.56
CA LEU A 161 12.84 -3.95 -1.78
C LEU A 161 14.03 -3.39 -2.55
N SER A 162 13.98 -3.52 -3.88
CA SER A 162 14.96 -2.90 -4.79
C SER A 162 14.59 -1.47 -5.15
N ALA A 163 13.30 -1.12 -5.11
CA ALA A 163 12.82 0.24 -5.26
C ALA A 163 11.37 0.37 -4.75
N LEU A 164 10.96 1.62 -4.50
CA LEU A 164 9.58 2.00 -4.20
C LEU A 164 9.05 2.93 -5.30
N VAL A 165 7.80 2.71 -5.74
CA VAL A 165 7.11 3.58 -6.71
C VAL A 165 5.84 4.15 -6.08
N VAL A 166 5.78 5.48 -5.94
CA VAL A 166 4.68 6.23 -5.33
C VAL A 166 4.04 7.11 -6.40
N LEU A 167 2.86 6.72 -6.90
CA LEU A 167 2.10 7.45 -7.92
C LEU A 167 0.90 8.14 -7.27
N SER A 168 0.87 9.46 -7.26
CA SER A 168 -0.17 10.28 -6.64
C SER A 168 -0.55 9.79 -5.22
N GLY A 169 0.47 9.38 -4.45
CA GLY A 169 0.34 8.99 -3.04
C GLY A 169 0.63 10.16 -2.11
N THR A 170 0.46 9.95 -0.79
CA THR A 170 0.73 10.97 0.22
C THR A 170 1.28 10.34 1.50
N LEU A 171 1.78 11.18 2.40
CA LEU A 171 2.13 10.79 3.76
C LEU A 171 0.87 10.38 4.55
N VAL A 172 0.97 9.25 5.23
CA VAL A 172 -0.01 8.76 6.20
C VAL A 172 0.76 8.27 7.43
N ASP A 173 0.27 8.52 8.65
CA ASP A 173 1.00 8.22 9.89
C ASP A 173 2.47 8.68 9.83
N GLU A 174 2.66 9.94 9.39
CA GLU A 174 3.96 10.53 9.04
C GLU A 174 5.01 10.30 10.11
N GLN A 175 4.67 10.55 11.38
CA GLN A 175 5.59 10.37 12.51
C GLN A 175 6.12 8.93 12.59
N SER A 176 5.22 7.96 12.35
CA SER A 176 5.57 6.54 12.37
C SER A 176 6.46 6.16 11.19
N TRP A 177 6.16 6.66 9.98
CA TRP A 177 6.97 6.37 8.80
C TRP A 177 8.36 7.03 8.91
N GLU A 178 8.41 8.28 9.30
CA GLU A 178 9.65 9.06 9.41
C GLU A 178 10.67 8.38 10.34
N SER A 179 10.22 7.78 11.44
CA SER A 179 11.10 7.07 12.37
C SER A 179 11.82 5.86 11.76
N HIS A 180 11.38 5.38 10.57
CA HIS A 180 11.95 4.23 9.88
C HIS A 180 12.63 4.60 8.54
N PHE A 181 12.54 5.84 8.08
CA PHE A 181 13.16 6.23 6.80
C PHE A 181 14.66 5.94 6.76
N GLY A 182 15.36 6.18 7.86
CA GLY A 182 16.81 5.91 7.96
C GLY A 182 17.21 4.46 7.75
N GLU A 183 16.30 3.51 8.04
CA GLU A 183 16.52 2.07 7.80
C GLU A 183 16.50 1.73 6.30
N ARG A 184 15.97 2.64 5.48
CA ARG A 184 15.87 2.52 4.02
C ARG A 184 16.85 3.42 3.27
N ARG A 185 17.91 3.90 3.92
CA ARG A 185 18.96 4.70 3.27
C ARG A 185 19.44 4.05 1.99
N GLY A 186 19.52 4.83 0.91
CA GLY A 186 19.93 4.35 -0.41
C GLY A 186 18.83 3.68 -1.23
N LEU A 187 17.64 3.42 -0.67
CA LEU A 187 16.52 2.86 -1.46
C LEU A 187 16.12 3.83 -2.58
N PRO A 188 16.11 3.39 -3.85
CA PRO A 188 15.57 4.16 -4.95
C PRO A 188 14.05 4.34 -4.78
N VAL A 189 13.58 5.57 -4.93
CA VAL A 189 12.15 5.91 -4.85
C VAL A 189 11.75 6.73 -6.06
N PHE A 190 10.78 6.26 -6.83
CA PHE A 190 10.09 7.08 -7.83
C PHE A 190 8.85 7.69 -7.18
N LEU A 191 8.74 9.02 -7.20
CA LEU A 191 7.60 9.73 -6.61
C LEU A 191 7.05 10.72 -7.64
N ALA A 192 5.79 10.51 -8.07
CA ALA A 192 5.09 11.37 -9.02
C ALA A 192 3.82 11.94 -8.40
N HIS A 193 3.54 13.23 -8.65
CA HIS A 193 2.34 13.88 -8.12
C HIS A 193 1.92 15.08 -8.97
N GLY A 194 0.59 15.24 -9.16
CA GLY A 194 0.01 16.37 -9.89
C GLY A 194 -0.01 17.66 -9.06
N ARG A 195 0.40 18.78 -9.67
CA ARG A 195 0.43 20.08 -8.98
C ARG A 195 -0.94 20.62 -8.63
N GLN A 196 -1.99 20.21 -9.37
CA GLN A 196 -3.38 20.59 -9.16
C GLN A 196 -4.21 19.44 -8.59
N ASP A 197 -3.57 18.50 -7.87
CA ASP A 197 -4.27 17.37 -7.27
C ASP A 197 -5.23 17.86 -6.17
N SER A 198 -6.53 17.76 -6.47
CA SER A 198 -7.61 18.16 -5.56
C SER A 198 -8.05 17.02 -4.62
N THR A 199 -7.50 15.82 -4.78
CA THR A 199 -7.79 14.64 -3.96
C THR A 199 -6.79 14.48 -2.83
N LEU A 200 -5.51 14.63 -3.14
CA LEU A 200 -4.40 14.57 -2.19
C LEU A 200 -3.47 15.77 -2.41
N PRO A 201 -3.11 16.55 -1.36
CA PRO A 201 -2.38 17.80 -1.54
C PRO A 201 -0.98 17.57 -2.12
N PHE A 202 -0.61 18.35 -3.14
CA PHE A 202 0.75 18.35 -3.70
C PHE A 202 1.81 18.65 -2.64
N GLU A 203 1.52 19.56 -1.72
CA GLU A 203 2.42 19.96 -0.64
C GLU A 203 2.77 18.80 0.29
N ALA A 204 1.84 17.86 0.50
CA ALA A 204 2.10 16.67 1.31
C ALA A 204 3.04 15.69 0.59
N ALA A 205 2.90 15.55 -0.72
CA ALA A 205 3.82 14.74 -1.53
C ALA A 205 5.24 15.37 -1.61
N ASP A 206 5.32 16.69 -1.77
CA ASP A 206 6.61 17.40 -1.75
C ASP A 206 7.27 17.36 -0.36
N ARG A 207 6.48 17.43 0.71
CA ARG A 207 6.98 17.20 2.08
C ARG A 207 7.53 15.78 2.24
N MET A 208 6.83 14.76 1.71
CA MET A 208 7.30 13.38 1.70
C MET A 208 8.65 13.28 0.99
N ARG A 209 8.77 13.85 -0.21
CA ARG A 209 10.02 13.89 -0.97
C ARG A 209 11.17 14.43 -0.13
N ARG A 210 11.02 15.64 0.42
CA ARG A 210 12.09 16.29 1.21
C ARG A 210 12.53 15.44 2.40
N LYS A 211 11.60 14.80 3.10
CA LYS A 211 11.92 13.94 4.25
C LYS A 211 12.66 12.67 3.83
N LEU A 212 12.26 12.03 2.73
CA LEU A 212 12.93 10.86 2.18
C LEU A 212 14.37 11.18 1.75
N GLU A 213 14.57 12.31 1.05
CA GLU A 213 15.89 12.79 0.63
C GLU A 213 16.77 13.09 1.86
N ALA A 214 16.23 13.77 2.87
CA ALA A 214 16.95 14.08 4.12
C ALA A 214 17.37 12.81 4.88
N ALA A 215 16.58 11.74 4.80
CA ALA A 215 16.92 10.44 5.38
C ALA A 215 17.90 9.62 4.52
N GLY A 216 18.26 10.11 3.34
CA GLY A 216 19.25 9.50 2.43
C GLY A 216 18.68 8.47 1.47
N LEU A 217 17.36 8.47 1.20
CA LEU A 217 16.77 7.72 0.10
C LEU A 217 17.03 8.42 -1.23
N GLN A 218 17.09 7.66 -2.33
CA GLN A 218 17.38 8.18 -3.66
C GLN A 218 16.08 8.51 -4.42
N VAL A 219 15.57 9.73 -4.23
CA VAL A 219 14.28 10.11 -4.79
C VAL A 219 14.42 10.63 -6.23
N THR A 220 13.73 9.99 -7.17
CA THR A 220 13.42 10.53 -8.49
C THR A 220 12.06 11.22 -8.41
N TRP A 221 12.08 12.56 -8.35
CA TRP A 221 10.88 13.39 -8.24
C TRP A 221 10.31 13.73 -9.61
N CYS A 222 9.04 13.40 -9.85
CA CYS A 222 8.32 13.65 -11.10
C CYS A 222 7.01 14.43 -10.83
N PRO A 223 7.09 15.73 -10.53
CA PRO A 223 5.90 16.58 -10.45
C PRO A 223 5.38 16.86 -11.86
N PHE A 224 4.05 16.91 -12.04
CA PHE A 224 3.46 17.20 -13.35
C PHE A 224 2.29 18.19 -13.23
N ASP A 225 2.01 18.88 -14.33
CA ASP A 225 0.86 19.77 -14.45
C ASP A 225 -0.38 18.91 -14.74
N GLY A 226 -1.19 18.69 -13.69
CA GLY A 226 -2.36 17.83 -13.72
C GLY A 226 -2.93 17.60 -12.32
N GLY A 227 -4.04 16.88 -12.27
CA GLY A 227 -4.76 16.54 -11.04
C GLY A 227 -4.34 15.20 -10.44
N HIS A 228 -5.35 14.47 -9.93
CA HIS A 228 -5.16 13.12 -9.38
C HIS A 228 -5.21 12.08 -10.50
N ASP A 229 -4.18 12.04 -11.33
CA ASP A 229 -4.09 11.18 -12.51
C ASP A 229 -2.67 10.63 -12.74
N MET A 230 -2.45 9.99 -13.88
CA MET A 230 -1.15 9.46 -14.29
C MET A 230 -0.96 9.70 -15.81
N PRO A 231 -0.55 10.90 -16.20
CA PRO A 231 -0.34 11.24 -17.61
C PRO A 231 0.81 10.45 -18.24
N THR A 232 0.84 10.36 -19.56
CA THR A 232 1.86 9.64 -20.33
C THR A 232 3.29 10.06 -19.94
N ALA A 233 3.51 11.34 -19.63
CA ALA A 233 4.82 11.83 -19.18
C ALA A 233 5.32 11.14 -17.91
N VAL A 234 4.42 10.84 -16.96
CA VAL A 234 4.76 10.09 -15.73
C VAL A 234 5.12 8.64 -16.07
N VAL A 235 4.41 8.00 -17.00
CA VAL A 235 4.71 6.64 -17.46
C VAL A 235 6.08 6.57 -18.15
N ILE A 236 6.42 7.56 -18.96
CA ILE A 236 7.75 7.67 -19.58
C ILE A 236 8.82 7.80 -18.51
N ALA A 237 8.67 8.74 -17.57
CA ALA A 237 9.62 8.95 -16.48
C ALA A 237 9.77 7.71 -15.57
N LEU A 238 8.69 6.96 -15.33
CA LEU A 238 8.72 5.70 -14.61
C LEU A 238 9.53 4.64 -15.38
N ASN A 239 9.34 4.54 -16.70
CA ASN A 239 10.12 3.61 -17.52
C ASN A 239 11.62 3.94 -17.47
N ASP A 240 11.98 5.24 -17.55
CA ASP A 240 13.36 5.68 -17.42
C ASP A 240 13.94 5.37 -16.02
N PHE A 241 13.13 5.52 -14.97
CA PHE A 241 13.51 5.13 -13.61
C PHE A 241 13.77 3.63 -13.52
N LEU A 242 12.85 2.79 -13.99
CA LEU A 242 12.98 1.33 -13.97
C LEU A 242 14.21 0.85 -14.75
N ALA A 243 14.49 1.46 -15.90
CA ALA A 243 15.66 1.13 -16.72
C ALA A 243 17.00 1.40 -16.00
N ARG A 244 17.04 2.39 -15.10
CA ARG A 244 18.25 2.73 -14.33
C ARG A 244 18.49 1.86 -13.11
N LEU A 245 17.54 1.01 -12.71
CA LEU A 245 17.69 0.17 -11.50
C LEU A 245 18.71 -0.96 -11.67
N HIS A 246 19.08 -1.32 -12.91
CA HIS A 246 20.06 -2.40 -13.20
C HIS A 246 19.80 -3.71 -12.42
N LEU A 247 18.55 -4.19 -12.39
CA LEU A 247 18.06 -5.35 -11.63
C LEU A 247 18.13 -6.66 -12.43
#